data_fbf075c3e8239dab8dc84afc9f5d053c
#
_entry.id   fbf075c3e8239dab8dc84afc9f5d053c
#
_cell.length_a   1.000
_cell.length_b   1.000
_cell.length_c   1.000
_cell.angle_alpha   90.00
_cell.angle_beta   90.00
_cell.angle_gamma   90.00
#
_symmetry.space_group_name_H-M   'P 1'
#
loop_
_entity.id
_entity.type
_entity.pdbx_description
1 polymer ?
#
loop_
_entity_poly.entity_id
_entity_poly.type
_entity_poly.pdbx_seq_one_letter_code
_entity_poly.pdbx_strand_id
1 'polypeptide(L)'
;MPKQQGKKEIAANRKAFHEYFVLERFEAGIALAGTEVKSIRGGQVNLKDSFCTIKDGELFVRGMHVSPYEHGDIFNKDPVRPRKLLMHKREISKLNARVMQDGNALIPLSLYFKDGRVKVELGLCKGKKLHDKRDSEAERESKRDIERTLKERNY
;
A
#
# COMPACT_ATOMS: atom_id res chain seq x y z
N MET A 1 -3.32 -11.12 -24.42
CA MET A 1 -3.42 -10.46 -23.14
C MET A 1 -2.15 -9.69 -22.86
N PRO A 2 -2.24 -8.38 -22.65
CA PRO A 2 -1.05 -7.71 -22.20
C PRO A 2 -0.70 -8.29 -20.85
N LYS A 3 0.30 -9.13 -20.87
CA LYS A 3 0.88 -9.59 -19.61
C LYS A 3 1.31 -8.35 -18.85
N GLN A 4 0.98 -8.27 -17.59
CA GLN A 4 1.57 -7.32 -16.69
C GLN A 4 3.05 -7.68 -16.54
N GLN A 5 3.74 -7.72 -17.68
CA GLN A 5 5.14 -8.07 -17.73
C GLN A 5 5.90 -6.97 -17.02
N GLY A 6 6.72 -7.37 -16.06
CA GLY A 6 7.51 -6.46 -15.28
C GLY A 6 6.89 -6.00 -13.96
N LYS A 7 5.63 -6.32 -13.69
CA LYS A 7 5.01 -6.02 -12.39
C LYS A 7 5.23 -7.18 -11.42
N LYS A 8 6.03 -6.95 -10.39
CA LYS A 8 6.30 -7.94 -9.35
C LYS A 8 5.97 -7.36 -7.98
N GLU A 9 4.98 -7.93 -7.31
CA GLU A 9 4.60 -7.50 -5.96
C GLU A 9 5.70 -7.81 -4.97
N ILE A 10 6.02 -6.82 -4.13
CA ILE A 10 7.04 -6.92 -3.08
C ILE A 10 6.37 -7.07 -1.71
N ALA A 11 5.38 -6.24 -1.43
CA ALA A 11 4.69 -6.20 -0.15
C ALA A 11 3.24 -5.77 -0.35
N ALA A 12 2.38 -6.25 0.52
CA ALA A 12 0.96 -5.87 0.56
C ALA A 12 0.57 -5.42 1.97
N ASN A 13 -0.38 -4.49 2.03
CA ASN A 13 -0.91 -3.98 3.29
C ASN A 13 -2.24 -4.65 3.61
N ARG A 14 -2.20 -5.85 4.16
CA ARG A 14 -3.40 -6.64 4.45
C ARG A 14 -4.30 -5.99 5.49
N LYS A 15 -3.71 -5.33 6.48
CA LYS A 15 -4.43 -4.64 7.54
C LYS A 15 -5.30 -3.51 6.98
N ALA A 16 -4.85 -2.83 5.94
CA ALA A 16 -5.62 -1.77 5.30
C ALA A 16 -6.96 -2.28 4.76
N PHE A 17 -6.98 -3.46 4.15
CA PHE A 17 -8.21 -4.05 3.62
C PHE A 17 -9.18 -4.47 4.71
N HIS A 18 -8.68 -4.75 5.90
CA HIS A 18 -9.51 -5.05 7.07
C HIS A 18 -10.12 -3.77 7.68
N GLU A 19 -9.36 -2.69 7.74
CA GLU A 19 -9.74 -1.47 8.44
C GLU A 19 -10.44 -0.43 7.55
N TYR A 20 -10.28 -0.54 6.23
CA TYR A 20 -10.78 0.48 5.29
C TYR A 20 -11.55 -0.14 4.13
N PHE A 21 -12.52 0.63 3.64
CA PHE A 21 -13.09 0.41 2.30
C PHE A 21 -12.23 1.16 1.30
N VAL A 22 -11.74 0.47 0.28
CA VAL A 22 -10.95 1.09 -0.79
C VAL A 22 -11.90 1.63 -1.85
N LEU A 23 -11.94 2.95 -1.99
CA LEU A 23 -12.84 3.63 -2.94
C LEU A 23 -12.23 3.74 -4.33
N GLU A 24 -10.96 4.11 -4.41
CA GLU A 24 -10.22 4.22 -5.66
C GLU A 24 -8.77 3.84 -5.45
N ARG A 25 -8.09 3.41 -6.52
CA ARG A 25 -6.68 3.02 -6.49
C ARG A 25 -5.89 3.85 -7.48
N PHE A 26 -4.66 4.19 -7.10
CA PHE A 26 -3.74 5.00 -7.91
C PHE A 26 -2.35 4.40 -7.87
N GLU A 27 -1.58 4.61 -8.94
CA GLU A 27 -0.16 4.24 -8.96
C GLU A 27 0.69 5.49 -8.77
N ALA A 28 1.66 5.40 -7.87
CA ALA A 28 2.61 6.47 -7.63
C ALA A 28 4.04 5.93 -7.70
N GLY A 29 4.97 6.77 -8.14
CA GLY A 29 6.39 6.50 -7.97
C GLY A 29 6.80 6.84 -6.54
N ILE A 30 7.98 6.45 -6.14
CA ILE A 30 8.52 6.74 -4.81
C ILE A 30 10.00 7.12 -4.90
N ALA A 31 10.36 8.20 -4.21
CA ALA A 31 11.75 8.65 -4.13
C ALA A 31 12.48 7.88 -3.04
N LEU A 32 13.45 7.07 -3.43
CA LEU A 32 14.20 6.18 -2.55
C LEU A 32 15.71 6.40 -2.69
N ALA A 33 16.43 6.17 -1.58
CA ALA A 33 17.88 6.07 -1.62
C ALA A 33 18.28 4.67 -2.15
N GLY A 34 19.52 4.53 -2.66
CA GLY A 34 19.99 3.25 -3.18
C GLY A 34 19.93 2.11 -2.17
N THR A 35 20.26 2.38 -0.90
CA THR A 35 20.18 1.38 0.17
C THR A 35 18.75 0.91 0.42
N GLU A 36 17.79 1.84 0.31
CA GLU A 36 16.36 1.52 0.46
C GLU A 36 15.88 0.63 -0.68
N VAL A 37 16.28 0.90 -1.91
CA VAL A 37 15.93 0.06 -3.06
C VAL A 37 16.46 -1.35 -2.87
N LYS A 38 17.69 -1.50 -2.39
CA LYS A 38 18.29 -2.81 -2.14
C LYS A 38 17.53 -3.59 -1.06
N SER A 39 17.15 -2.94 0.03
CA SER A 39 16.36 -3.57 1.08
C SER A 39 14.97 -3.98 0.58
N ILE A 40 14.32 -3.11 -0.17
CA ILE A 40 13.00 -3.39 -0.76
C ILE A 40 13.09 -4.57 -1.73
N ARG A 41 14.13 -4.62 -2.55
CA ARG A 41 14.36 -5.73 -3.48
C ARG A 41 14.49 -7.06 -2.74
N GLY A 42 15.06 -7.05 -1.56
CA GLY A 42 15.16 -8.22 -0.68
C GLY A 42 13.90 -8.50 0.14
N GLY A 43 12.82 -7.74 -0.06
CA GLY A 43 11.57 -7.91 0.68
C GLY A 43 11.59 -7.35 2.10
N GLN A 44 12.60 -6.57 2.45
CA GLN A 44 12.79 -6.02 3.80
C GLN A 44 12.03 -4.71 3.98
N VAL A 45 10.73 -4.75 3.77
CA VAL A 45 9.83 -3.59 3.86
C VAL A 45 8.50 -4.02 4.48
N ASN A 46 7.91 -3.14 5.28
CA ASN A 46 6.63 -3.37 5.93
C ASN A 46 5.73 -2.13 5.76
N LEU A 47 4.53 -2.35 5.25
CA LEU A 47 3.51 -1.32 5.04
C LEU A 47 2.51 -1.21 6.19
N LYS A 48 2.60 -2.07 7.19
CA LYS A 48 1.66 -2.07 8.31
C LYS A 48 1.65 -0.71 9.00
N ASP A 49 0.44 -0.19 9.22
CA ASP A 49 0.21 1.11 9.86
C ASP A 49 0.78 2.31 9.08
N SER A 50 1.15 2.11 7.82
CA SER A 50 1.57 3.22 6.97
C SER A 50 0.37 4.00 6.45
N PHE A 51 0.60 5.25 6.15
CA PHE A 51 -0.41 6.16 5.60
C PHE A 51 0.27 7.26 4.78
N CYS A 52 -0.51 7.95 3.97
CA CYS A 52 0.02 9.03 3.16
C CYS A 52 -0.53 10.37 3.61
N THR A 53 0.30 11.40 3.50
CA THR A 53 -0.08 12.78 3.82
C THR A 53 0.26 13.69 2.64
N ILE A 54 -0.51 14.75 2.50
CA ILE A 54 -0.25 15.78 1.50
C ILE A 54 0.06 17.07 2.24
N LYS A 55 1.22 17.66 1.95
CA LYS A 55 1.66 18.91 2.54
C LYS A 55 2.28 19.78 1.46
N ASP A 56 1.80 21.01 1.34
CA ASP A 56 2.30 21.99 0.37
C ASP A 56 2.29 21.45 -1.08
N GLY A 57 1.25 20.69 -1.43
CA GLY A 57 1.10 20.12 -2.77
C GLY A 57 1.97 18.90 -3.04
N GLU A 58 2.68 18.40 -2.03
CA GLU A 58 3.52 17.22 -2.13
C GLU A 58 2.94 16.05 -1.34
N LEU A 59 3.09 14.85 -1.88
CA LEU A 59 2.57 13.62 -1.32
C LEU A 59 3.70 12.82 -0.67
N PHE A 60 3.48 12.40 0.58
CA PHE A 60 4.47 11.62 1.35
C PHE A 60 3.83 10.35 1.90
N VAL A 61 4.58 9.25 1.91
CA VAL A 61 4.23 8.06 2.67
C VAL A 61 4.94 8.10 4.03
N ARG A 62 4.18 7.85 5.09
CA ARG A 62 4.68 7.84 6.46
C ARG A 62 4.43 6.49 7.10
N GLY A 63 5.27 6.10 8.05
CA GLY A 63 5.11 4.84 8.78
C GLY A 63 5.49 3.60 7.99
N MET A 64 5.98 3.75 6.77
CA MET A 64 6.50 2.62 6.00
C MET A 64 7.91 2.30 6.50
N HIS A 65 8.10 1.08 6.97
CA HIS A 65 9.38 0.61 7.48
C HIS A 65 10.18 -0.05 6.36
N VAL A 66 11.38 0.44 6.12
CA VAL A 66 12.37 -0.18 5.23
C VAL A 66 13.59 -0.51 6.07
N SER A 67 13.90 -1.80 6.23
CA SER A 67 15.00 -2.23 7.05
C SER A 67 16.34 -1.72 6.53
N PRO A 68 17.31 -1.40 7.41
CA PRO A 68 18.64 -1.02 6.96
C PRO A 68 19.27 -2.13 6.10
N TYR A 69 19.95 -1.75 5.03
CA TYR A 69 20.68 -2.69 4.19
C TYR A 69 21.98 -3.07 4.89
N GLU A 70 22.25 -4.37 5.04
CA GLU A 70 23.40 -4.87 5.79
C GLU A 70 24.75 -4.29 5.37
N HIS A 71 24.92 -4.05 4.07
CA HIS A 71 26.14 -3.50 3.51
C HIS A 71 26.09 -2.00 3.25
N GLY A 72 25.06 -1.33 3.77
CA GLY A 72 24.84 0.11 3.55
C GLY A 72 25.61 1.01 4.51
N ASP A 73 25.88 0.53 5.71
CA ASP A 73 26.59 1.27 6.77
C ASP A 73 26.08 2.71 6.94
N ILE A 74 26.96 3.70 6.73
CA ILE A 74 26.63 5.12 6.86
C ILE A 74 25.65 5.64 5.81
N PHE A 75 25.45 4.90 4.72
CA PHE A 75 24.51 5.29 3.66
C PHE A 75 23.07 4.88 3.93
N ASN A 76 22.83 4.13 5.01
CA ASN A 76 21.48 3.78 5.41
C ASN A 76 20.72 5.00 5.93
N LYS A 77 19.44 5.06 5.57
CA LYS A 77 18.52 6.11 6.03
C LYS A 77 17.74 5.61 7.24
N ASP A 78 17.06 6.54 7.92
CA ASP A 78 16.12 6.19 8.99
C ASP A 78 15.08 5.20 8.40
N PRO A 79 14.88 4.04 9.04
CA PRO A 79 13.95 3.02 8.53
C PRO A 79 12.52 3.51 8.31
N VAL A 80 12.07 4.48 9.09
CA VAL A 80 10.69 4.99 9.02
C VAL A 80 10.60 6.43 8.52
N ARG A 81 11.63 6.93 7.88
CA ARG A 81 11.61 8.31 7.36
C ARG A 81 10.44 8.51 6.39
N PRO A 82 9.82 9.70 6.37
CA PRO A 82 8.84 10.02 5.34
C PRO A 82 9.49 9.97 3.95
N ARG A 83 8.80 9.38 2.98
CA ARG A 83 9.30 9.28 1.62
C ARG A 83 8.32 9.95 0.66
N LYS A 84 8.86 10.75 -0.24
CA LYS A 84 8.06 11.47 -1.22
C LYS A 84 7.53 10.50 -2.26
N LEU A 85 6.24 10.58 -2.53
CA LEU A 85 5.60 9.85 -3.62
C LEU A 85 5.49 10.75 -4.85
N LEU A 86 5.64 10.16 -6.02
CA LEU A 86 5.69 10.88 -7.27
C LEU A 86 4.40 10.66 -8.06
N MET A 87 3.58 11.70 -8.12
CA MET A 87 2.36 11.77 -8.92
C MET A 87 2.27 13.15 -9.55
N HIS A 88 1.45 13.26 -10.59
CA HIS A 88 1.19 14.57 -11.18
C HIS A 88 0.51 15.50 -10.15
N LYS A 89 0.90 16.76 -10.16
CA LYS A 89 0.36 17.77 -9.23
C LYS A 89 -1.17 17.86 -9.30
N ARG A 90 -1.72 17.70 -10.49
CA ARG A 90 -3.17 17.70 -10.70
C ARG A 90 -3.84 16.54 -9.95
N GLU A 91 -3.25 15.36 -9.98
CA GLU A 91 -3.78 14.19 -9.27
C GLU A 91 -3.67 14.37 -7.76
N ILE A 92 -2.54 14.89 -7.28
CA ILE A 92 -2.33 15.19 -5.86
C ILE A 92 -3.36 16.19 -5.36
N SER A 93 -3.62 17.25 -6.14
CA SER A 93 -4.62 18.26 -5.80
C SER A 93 -6.02 17.67 -5.68
N LYS A 94 -6.42 16.81 -6.61
CA LYS A 94 -7.71 16.12 -6.57
C LYS A 94 -7.83 15.22 -5.33
N LEU A 95 -6.77 14.47 -5.04
CA LEU A 95 -6.75 13.60 -3.85
C LEU A 95 -6.84 14.41 -2.58
N ASN A 96 -6.13 15.52 -2.50
CA ASN A 96 -6.17 16.41 -1.34
C ASN A 96 -7.58 16.94 -1.08
N ALA A 97 -8.28 17.36 -2.14
CA ALA A 97 -9.65 17.82 -2.03
C ALA A 97 -10.57 16.73 -1.44
N ARG A 98 -10.44 15.49 -1.89
CA ARG A 98 -11.24 14.38 -1.39
C ARG A 98 -10.91 14.01 0.04
N VAL A 99 -9.63 14.06 0.41
CA VAL A 99 -9.21 13.83 1.80
C VAL A 99 -9.80 14.91 2.72
N MET A 100 -9.71 16.17 2.31
CA MET A 100 -10.17 17.30 3.14
C MET A 100 -11.68 17.39 3.23
N GLN A 101 -12.40 17.18 2.12
CA GLN A 101 -13.85 17.32 2.06
C GLN A 101 -14.60 16.10 2.58
N ASP A 102 -14.14 14.91 2.22
CA ASP A 102 -14.86 13.67 2.51
C ASP A 102 -14.31 12.92 3.73
N GLY A 103 -13.21 13.41 4.31
CA GLY A 103 -12.57 12.73 5.43
C GLY A 103 -11.94 11.39 5.08
N ASN A 104 -11.65 11.17 3.81
CA ASN A 104 -11.01 9.93 3.36
C ASN A 104 -9.52 9.90 3.72
N ALA A 105 -8.96 8.70 3.79
CA ALA A 105 -7.54 8.49 4.06
C ALA A 105 -6.83 7.98 2.81
N LEU A 106 -5.56 8.34 2.67
CA LEU A 106 -4.69 7.78 1.63
C LEU A 106 -3.80 6.73 2.27
N ILE A 107 -3.94 5.50 1.83
CA ILE A 107 -3.24 4.36 2.42
C ILE A 107 -2.46 3.62 1.34
N PRO A 108 -1.16 3.34 1.55
CA PRO A 108 -0.43 2.50 0.62
C PRO A 108 -0.93 1.05 0.74
N LEU A 109 -1.39 0.49 -0.37
CA LEU A 109 -1.97 -0.84 -0.42
C LEU A 109 -0.94 -1.91 -0.77
N SER A 110 0.00 -1.59 -1.65
CA SER A 110 1.06 -2.51 -2.03
C SER A 110 2.28 -1.77 -2.59
N LEU A 111 3.41 -2.46 -2.54
CA LEU A 111 4.63 -2.07 -3.24
C LEU A 111 4.93 -3.12 -4.30
N TYR A 112 5.39 -2.69 -5.45
CA TYR A 112 5.76 -3.60 -6.53
C TYR A 112 6.86 -2.99 -7.40
N PHE A 113 7.58 -3.87 -8.11
CA PHE A 113 8.48 -3.45 -9.17
C PHE A 113 7.71 -3.45 -10.49
N LYS A 114 7.86 -2.38 -11.25
CA LYS A 114 7.33 -2.26 -12.59
C LYS A 114 8.37 -1.57 -13.46
N ASP A 115 8.79 -2.24 -14.52
CA ASP A 115 9.83 -1.73 -15.42
C ASP A 115 11.10 -1.32 -14.68
N GLY A 116 11.53 -2.12 -13.70
CA GLY A 116 12.73 -1.90 -12.91
C GLY A 116 12.64 -0.81 -11.85
N ARG A 117 11.46 -0.21 -11.65
CA ARG A 117 11.25 0.85 -10.67
C ARG A 117 10.27 0.41 -9.59
N VAL A 118 10.50 0.89 -8.38
CA VAL A 118 9.56 0.66 -7.27
C VAL A 118 8.36 1.58 -7.45
N LYS A 119 7.18 1.01 -7.43
CA LYS A 119 5.90 1.72 -7.48
C LYS A 119 5.07 1.40 -6.26
N VAL A 120 4.19 2.32 -5.90
CA VAL A 120 3.26 2.17 -4.78
C VAL A 120 1.84 2.21 -5.33
N GLU A 121 1.03 1.22 -4.96
CA GLU A 121 -0.40 1.29 -5.19
C GLU A 121 -1.03 2.00 -4.00
N LEU A 122 -1.62 3.16 -4.25
CA LEU A 122 -2.31 3.96 -3.25
C LEU A 122 -3.80 3.69 -3.28
N GLY A 123 -4.41 3.64 -2.11
CA GLY A 123 -5.86 3.59 -2.00
C GLY A 123 -6.41 4.86 -1.39
N LEU A 124 -7.44 5.43 -2.03
CA LEU A 124 -8.29 6.41 -1.39
C LEU A 124 -9.33 5.63 -0.60
N CYS A 125 -9.28 5.72 0.72
CA CYS A 125 -9.96 4.79 1.61
C CYS A 125 -10.90 5.50 2.58
N LYS A 126 -11.97 4.80 2.94
CA LYS A 126 -12.90 5.22 3.99
C LYS A 126 -12.77 4.24 5.16
N GLY A 127 -12.59 4.77 6.37
CA GLY A 127 -12.50 3.94 7.57
C GLY A 127 -13.76 3.13 7.82
N LYS A 128 -13.60 1.86 8.15
CA LYS A 128 -14.70 0.98 8.53
C LYS A 128 -15.09 1.23 9.98
N LYS A 129 -16.39 1.26 10.25
CA LYS A 129 -16.91 1.24 11.60
C LYS A 129 -16.80 -0.18 12.17
N LEU A 130 -16.89 -0.31 13.48
CA LEU A 130 -16.74 -1.61 14.13
C LEU A 130 -17.67 -2.69 13.57
N HIS A 131 -18.94 -2.35 13.30
CA HIS A 131 -19.90 -3.30 12.74
C HIS A 131 -19.54 -3.70 11.30
N ASP A 132 -18.97 -2.80 10.50
CA ASP A 132 -18.53 -3.09 9.13
C ASP A 132 -17.38 -4.11 9.15
N LYS A 133 -16.48 -4.01 10.11
CA LYS A 133 -15.38 -4.96 10.27
C LYS A 133 -15.89 -6.35 10.61
N ARG A 134 -16.88 -6.44 11.49
CA ARG A 134 -17.51 -7.72 11.86
C ARG A 134 -18.20 -8.36 10.66
N ASP A 135 -18.94 -7.58 9.88
CA ASP A 135 -19.61 -8.07 8.68
C ASP A 135 -18.62 -8.58 7.65
N SER A 136 -17.52 -7.86 7.44
CA SER A 136 -16.46 -8.28 6.52
C SER A 136 -15.80 -9.61 6.94
N GLU A 137 -15.59 -9.81 8.22
CA GLU A 137 -15.06 -11.06 8.76
C GLU A 137 -16.04 -12.21 8.57
N ALA A 138 -17.32 -11.98 8.87
CA ALA A 138 -18.38 -12.96 8.68
C ALA A 138 -18.50 -13.39 7.21
N GLU A 139 -18.42 -12.46 6.28
CA GLU A 139 -18.41 -12.75 4.84
C GLU A 139 -17.23 -13.62 4.43
N ARG A 140 -16.04 -13.33 4.93
CA ARG A 140 -14.85 -14.14 4.66
C ARG A 140 -15.00 -15.56 5.16
N GLU A 141 -15.50 -15.74 6.39
CA GLU A 141 -15.73 -17.04 6.98
C GLU A 141 -16.78 -17.83 6.19
N SER A 142 -17.87 -17.19 5.81
CA SER A 142 -18.92 -17.82 4.99
C SER A 142 -18.37 -18.30 3.65
N LYS A 143 -17.55 -17.50 2.98
CA LYS A 143 -16.92 -17.88 1.72
C LYS A 143 -15.98 -19.07 1.90
N ARG A 144 -15.18 -19.08 2.95
CA ARG A 144 -14.27 -20.19 3.25
C ARG A 144 -15.04 -21.48 3.51
N ASP A 145 -16.14 -21.41 4.24
CA ASP A 145 -16.97 -22.57 4.54
C ASP A 145 -17.64 -23.13 3.29
N ILE A 146 -18.13 -22.24 2.42
CA ILE A 146 -18.70 -22.64 1.13
C ILE A 146 -17.65 -23.33 0.26
N GLU A 147 -16.47 -22.77 0.14
CA GLU A 147 -15.37 -23.36 -0.62
C GLU A 147 -14.97 -24.72 -0.09
N ARG A 148 -14.89 -24.86 1.22
CA ARG A 148 -14.57 -26.12 1.89
C ARG A 148 -15.63 -27.19 1.57
N THR A 149 -16.90 -26.84 1.67
CA THR A 149 -18.02 -27.73 1.38
C THR A 149 -17.98 -28.19 -0.07
N LEU A 150 -17.72 -27.27 -1.01
CA LEU A 150 -17.61 -27.60 -2.41
C LEU A 150 -16.44 -28.55 -2.71
N LYS A 151 -15.30 -28.35 -2.06
CA LYS A 151 -14.15 -29.26 -2.17
C LYS A 151 -14.47 -30.66 -1.66
N GLU A 152 -15.17 -30.76 -0.56
CA GLU A 152 -15.56 -32.04 0.04
C GLU A 152 -16.53 -32.81 -0.87
N ARG A 153 -17.42 -32.09 -1.57
CA ARG A 153 -18.38 -32.70 -2.50
C ARG A 153 -17.75 -33.22 -3.79
N ASN A 154 -16.60 -32.71 -4.17
CA ASN A 154 -15.91 -33.09 -5.41
C ASN A 154 -14.96 -34.27 -5.24
N TYR A 155 -14.95 -34.91 -4.10
CA TYR A 155 -14.18 -36.14 -3.85
C TYR A 155 -15.09 -37.35 -3.81
#